data_4f588f99472651d8a78f63d6f9acdc34
#
_entry.id   4f588f99472651d8a78f63d6f9acdc34
#
_cell.length_a   1.000
_cell.length_b   1.000
_cell.length_c   1.000
_cell.angle_alpha   90.00
_cell.angle_beta   90.00
_cell.angle_gamma   90.00
#
_symmetry.space_group_name_H-M   'P 1'
#
loop_
_entity.id
_entity.type
_entity.pdbx_description
1 polymer ?
#
loop_
_entity_poly.entity_id
_entity_poly.type
_entity_poly.pdbx_seq_one_letter_code
_entity_poly.pdbx_strand_id
1 'polypeptide(L)'
;MPDNKKILILVISIFLIGLSFSGMARGDTTQTFVILVHGYSITGTEGSDQWQMGVNIYQQLVDSGYIVGVVQYYGEFQVSYSNGYVFSDPNFYGTSNTPIENIAQELAYSIENLANTYGNVNLDIIAHSMGGLVTAYMLENYVLPVNLENVIYIASPFNGSPFANIASYLGLDIMVGYQVDEMLSGSSFLSNLQNNYQNIINNYGSTTFIVYQGTYDPWWGYLFFNSDNDGVVSINSATSTYYDYLYTFPNDVHTQWLDQFTAYGISYFEDQSVANQIIYNLGGNY
;
A
#
# COMPACT_ATOMS: atom_id res chain seq x y z
N MET A 1 56.72 2.64 -45.35
CA MET A 1 56.47 1.75 -44.18
C MET A 1 55.88 2.59 -43.07
N PRO A 2 54.62 2.48 -42.69
CA PRO A 2 54.09 3.28 -41.61
C PRO A 2 54.46 2.66 -40.24
N ASP A 3 54.73 3.53 -39.34
CA ASP A 3 55.37 3.36 -38.05
C ASP A 3 54.48 2.61 -37.04
N ASN A 4 54.75 1.33 -36.80
CA ASN A 4 54.00 0.43 -35.95
C ASN A 4 54.06 0.78 -34.45
N LYS A 5 54.73 1.87 -34.07
CA LYS A 5 54.85 2.30 -32.67
C LYS A 5 53.69 3.19 -32.19
N LYS A 6 52.91 3.77 -33.11
CA LYS A 6 51.75 4.62 -32.71
C LYS A 6 50.47 3.83 -32.45
N ILE A 7 50.39 2.59 -32.93
CA ILE A 7 49.18 1.73 -32.74
C ILE A 7 49.19 1.04 -31.36
N LEU A 8 50.39 0.84 -30.80
CA LEU A 8 50.51 0.15 -29.50
C LEU A 8 50.12 1.03 -28.30
N ILE A 9 50.25 2.34 -28.42
CA ILE A 9 49.91 3.27 -27.33
C ILE A 9 48.40 3.53 -27.25
N LEU A 10 47.66 3.38 -28.35
CA LEU A 10 46.21 3.59 -28.37
C LEU A 10 45.42 2.40 -27.78
N VAL A 11 45.97 1.19 -27.86
CA VAL A 11 45.32 -0.03 -27.34
C VAL A 11 45.49 -0.15 -25.83
N ILE A 12 46.57 0.39 -25.27
CA ILE A 12 46.82 0.35 -23.81
C ILE A 12 45.99 1.42 -23.07
N SER A 13 45.64 2.54 -23.73
CA SER A 13 44.81 3.58 -23.11
C SER A 13 43.33 3.22 -23.03
N ILE A 14 42.82 2.25 -23.80
CA ILE A 14 41.43 1.80 -23.75
C ILE A 14 41.26 0.70 -22.68
N PHE A 15 42.33 0.00 -22.27
CA PHE A 15 42.25 -1.06 -21.27
C PHE A 15 42.41 -0.56 -19.83
N LEU A 16 42.78 0.72 -19.60
CA LEU A 16 42.96 1.30 -18.28
C LEU A 16 41.75 2.12 -17.75
N ILE A 17 40.71 2.29 -18.58
CA ILE A 17 39.43 2.94 -18.14
C ILE A 17 38.41 1.92 -17.65
N GLY A 18 38.66 0.63 -17.80
CA GLY A 18 37.75 -0.47 -17.48
C GLY A 18 37.87 -1.07 -16.08
N LEU A 19 38.72 -0.56 -15.18
CA LEU A 19 38.99 -1.21 -13.89
C LEU A 19 39.06 -0.21 -12.73
N SER A 20 38.02 0.58 -12.56
CA SER A 20 37.82 1.39 -11.35
C SER A 20 36.38 1.35 -10.85
N PHE A 21 35.70 0.22 -11.01
CA PHE A 21 34.53 -0.14 -10.19
C PHE A 21 34.92 -1.26 -9.24
N SER A 22 36.01 -1.04 -8.49
CA SER A 22 36.32 -1.87 -7.35
C SER A 22 35.65 -1.27 -6.12
N GLY A 23 34.61 -1.96 -5.63
CA GLY A 23 34.36 -2.00 -4.22
C GLY A 23 33.99 -0.67 -3.58
N MET A 24 32.83 -0.10 -3.90
CA MET A 24 32.08 0.50 -2.78
C MET A 24 31.78 -0.66 -1.84
N ALA A 25 32.50 -0.71 -0.72
CA ALA A 25 32.09 -1.48 0.43
C ALA A 25 30.59 -1.12 0.60
N ARG A 26 29.70 -2.09 0.41
CA ARG A 26 28.36 -2.03 0.92
C ARG A 26 28.52 -1.83 2.42
N GLY A 27 28.53 -0.58 2.86
CA GLY A 27 28.20 -0.29 4.24
C GLY A 27 26.85 -0.98 4.45
N ASP A 28 26.75 -1.75 5.50
CA ASP A 28 25.57 -2.50 5.93
C ASP A 28 24.50 -1.51 6.43
N THR A 29 24.09 -0.58 5.55
CA THR A 29 22.95 0.29 5.78
C THR A 29 21.76 -0.47 5.26
N THR A 30 21.05 -1.13 6.17
CA THR A 30 19.75 -1.74 5.90
C THR A 30 18.88 -0.67 5.23
N GLN A 31 18.48 -0.93 3.99
CA GLN A 31 17.62 0.02 3.26
C GLN A 31 16.19 -0.18 3.75
N THR A 32 15.52 0.92 4.11
CA THR A 32 14.11 0.88 4.50
C THR A 32 13.24 1.21 3.30
N PHE A 33 12.39 0.26 2.97
CA PHE A 33 11.40 0.37 1.91
C PHE A 33 10.02 0.65 2.51
N VAL A 34 9.23 1.45 1.81
CA VAL A 34 7.81 1.65 2.13
C VAL A 34 7.00 1.23 0.91
N ILE A 35 6.04 0.33 1.08
CA ILE A 35 5.12 -0.07 0.01
C ILE A 35 3.75 0.57 0.26
N LEU A 36 3.24 1.27 -0.76
CA LEU A 36 1.95 1.94 -0.77
C LEU A 36 0.94 1.08 -1.56
N VAL A 37 -0.09 0.57 -0.86
CA VAL A 37 -1.12 -0.30 -1.43
C VAL A 37 -2.43 0.47 -1.51
N HIS A 38 -2.93 0.71 -2.71
CA HIS A 38 -4.15 1.49 -2.94
C HIS A 38 -5.44 0.70 -2.66
N GLY A 39 -6.57 1.40 -2.61
CA GLY A 39 -7.90 0.82 -2.40
C GLY A 39 -8.57 0.33 -3.69
N TYR A 40 -9.87 0.05 -3.58
CA TYR A 40 -10.72 -0.29 -4.73
C TYR A 40 -10.82 0.90 -5.69
N SER A 41 -10.69 0.64 -6.99
CA SER A 41 -10.94 1.64 -8.04
C SER A 41 -12.28 1.40 -8.72
N ILE A 42 -13.13 2.41 -8.69
CA ILE A 42 -14.45 2.37 -9.35
C ILE A 42 -14.30 2.18 -10.86
N THR A 43 -13.27 2.75 -11.46
CA THR A 43 -13.01 2.65 -12.90
C THR A 43 -12.30 1.34 -13.27
N GLY A 44 -11.74 0.63 -12.29
CA GLY A 44 -10.94 -0.58 -12.51
C GLY A 44 -9.64 -0.34 -13.30
N THR A 45 -9.20 0.91 -13.42
CA THR A 45 -8.03 1.28 -14.24
C THR A 45 -6.96 2.06 -13.48
N GLU A 46 -7.30 2.65 -12.34
CA GLU A 46 -6.41 3.56 -11.61
C GLU A 46 -6.62 3.40 -10.10
N GLY A 47 -5.62 3.74 -9.33
CA GLY A 47 -5.68 3.66 -7.85
C GLY A 47 -4.35 4.06 -7.21
N SER A 48 -3.26 3.82 -7.92
CA SER A 48 -1.90 4.09 -7.41
C SER A 48 -1.55 5.58 -7.35
N ASP A 49 -2.21 6.42 -8.15
CA ASP A 49 -1.99 7.87 -8.22
C ASP A 49 -2.47 8.63 -6.97
N GLN A 50 -3.39 8.06 -6.20
CA GLN A 50 -3.90 8.68 -4.96
C GLN A 50 -2.80 9.11 -4.00
N TRP A 51 -1.68 8.37 -3.96
CA TRP A 51 -0.54 8.65 -3.07
C TRP A 51 0.26 9.90 -3.46
N GLN A 52 0.10 10.38 -4.70
CA GLN A 52 0.74 11.58 -5.25
C GLN A 52 -0.21 12.78 -5.27
N MET A 53 -1.48 12.59 -4.91
CA MET A 53 -2.48 13.66 -4.87
C MET A 53 -2.40 14.47 -3.58
N GLY A 54 -3.08 15.61 -3.52
CA GLY A 54 -3.21 16.44 -2.33
C GLY A 54 -1.86 16.79 -1.68
N VAL A 55 -1.63 16.30 -0.46
CA VAL A 55 -0.39 16.53 0.28
C VAL A 55 0.79 15.69 -0.20
N ASN A 56 0.58 14.85 -1.20
CA ASN A 56 1.60 14.02 -1.83
C ASN A 56 2.42 13.17 -0.83
N ILE A 57 1.75 12.22 -0.19
CA ILE A 57 2.36 11.30 0.79
C ILE A 57 3.58 10.60 0.22
N TYR A 58 3.50 10.16 -1.06
CA TYR A 58 4.64 9.54 -1.75
C TYR A 58 5.90 10.41 -1.71
N GLN A 59 5.78 11.69 -2.11
CA GLN A 59 6.95 12.58 -2.16
C GLN A 59 7.50 12.89 -0.77
N GLN A 60 6.62 13.07 0.23
CA GLN A 60 7.05 13.32 1.60
C GLN A 60 7.83 12.13 2.20
N LEU A 61 7.44 10.89 1.88
CA LEU A 61 8.20 9.70 2.27
C LEU A 61 9.55 9.62 1.55
N VAL A 62 9.60 9.93 0.25
CA VAL A 62 10.86 10.01 -0.51
C VAL A 62 11.80 11.06 0.08
N ASP A 63 11.28 12.24 0.39
CA ASP A 63 12.03 13.35 1.00
C ASP A 63 12.53 13.01 2.41
N SER A 64 11.82 12.11 3.11
CA SER A 64 12.22 11.57 4.42
C SER A 64 13.27 10.45 4.32
N GLY A 65 13.69 10.08 3.10
CA GLY A 65 14.78 9.13 2.86
C GLY A 65 14.35 7.67 2.65
N TYR A 66 13.05 7.39 2.56
CA TYR A 66 12.55 6.05 2.25
C TYR A 66 12.63 5.72 0.77
N ILE A 67 12.82 4.45 0.44
CA ILE A 67 12.61 3.95 -0.93
C ILE A 67 11.15 3.53 -1.03
N VAL A 68 10.36 4.32 -1.75
CA VAL A 68 8.90 4.16 -1.79
C VAL A 68 8.48 3.40 -3.04
N GLY A 69 7.81 2.27 -2.84
CA GLY A 69 7.17 1.46 -3.88
C GLY A 69 5.67 1.72 -3.94
N VAL A 70 5.13 1.94 -5.12
CA VAL A 70 3.69 2.11 -5.34
C VAL A 70 3.16 0.90 -6.09
N VAL A 71 2.17 0.23 -5.50
CA VAL A 71 1.52 -0.94 -6.08
C VAL A 71 0.45 -0.50 -7.06
N GLN A 72 0.41 -1.14 -8.23
CA GLN A 72 -0.67 -1.09 -9.20
C GLN A 72 -1.15 -2.51 -9.48
N TYR A 73 -2.44 -2.79 -9.29
CA TYR A 73 -3.02 -4.12 -9.52
C TYR A 73 -4.27 -4.13 -10.40
N TYR A 74 -4.69 -2.99 -10.93
CA TYR A 74 -5.64 -2.94 -12.04
C TYR A 74 -4.85 -2.86 -13.35
N GLY A 75 -5.07 -3.80 -14.26
CA GLY A 75 -4.18 -4.05 -15.38
C GLY A 75 -3.05 -5.03 -15.01
N GLU A 76 -1.88 -4.87 -15.62
CA GLU A 76 -0.68 -5.64 -15.27
C GLU A 76 -0.26 -5.32 -13.83
N PHE A 77 0.08 -6.37 -13.05
CA PHE A 77 0.57 -6.13 -11.69
C PHE A 77 1.96 -5.51 -11.72
N GLN A 78 2.12 -4.42 -11.01
CA GLN A 78 3.39 -3.70 -10.96
C GLN A 78 3.62 -3.08 -9.58
N VAL A 79 4.89 -3.07 -9.14
CA VAL A 79 5.37 -2.22 -8.04
C VAL A 79 6.51 -1.37 -8.55
N SER A 80 6.32 -0.05 -8.58
CA SER A 80 7.31 0.90 -9.07
C SER A 80 7.94 1.65 -7.91
N TYR A 81 9.27 1.54 -7.76
CA TYR A 81 10.01 2.13 -6.65
C TYR A 81 10.69 3.44 -7.02
N SER A 82 10.79 4.36 -6.06
CA SER A 82 11.41 5.70 -6.23
C SER A 82 12.88 5.65 -6.65
N ASN A 83 13.59 4.55 -6.42
CA ASN A 83 14.96 4.33 -6.86
C ASN A 83 15.09 3.78 -8.30
N GLY A 84 13.97 3.66 -9.01
CA GLY A 84 13.91 3.16 -10.39
C GLY A 84 13.81 1.64 -10.53
N TYR A 85 13.81 0.88 -9.43
CA TYR A 85 13.50 -0.54 -9.49
C TYR A 85 12.00 -0.74 -9.77
N VAL A 86 11.68 -1.73 -10.60
CA VAL A 86 10.30 -2.09 -10.94
C VAL A 86 10.17 -3.61 -10.90
N PHE A 87 9.18 -4.08 -10.16
CA PHE A 87 8.66 -5.44 -10.28
C PHE A 87 7.41 -5.42 -11.16
N SER A 88 7.25 -6.35 -12.09
CA SER A 88 6.00 -6.58 -12.80
C SER A 88 5.80 -8.07 -13.09
N ASP A 89 4.53 -8.51 -13.06
CA ASP A 89 4.14 -9.82 -13.57
C ASP A 89 3.24 -9.67 -14.80
N PRO A 90 3.76 -9.91 -16.02
CA PRO A 90 3.00 -9.82 -17.25
C PRO A 90 1.93 -10.92 -17.41
N ASN A 91 1.94 -11.94 -16.55
CA ASN A 91 0.92 -13.01 -16.56
C ASN A 91 -0.29 -12.67 -15.70
N PHE A 92 -0.17 -11.67 -14.81
CA PHE A 92 -1.29 -11.17 -14.02
C PHE A 92 -1.93 -9.96 -14.71
N TYR A 93 -3.25 -9.98 -14.78
CA TYR A 93 -4.04 -8.85 -15.24
C TYR A 93 -5.26 -8.67 -14.33
N GLY A 94 -5.17 -7.69 -13.44
CA GLY A 94 -6.21 -7.42 -12.46
C GLY A 94 -7.36 -6.57 -13.01
N THR A 95 -8.53 -6.86 -12.50
CA THR A 95 -9.79 -6.14 -12.75
C THR A 95 -10.59 -6.09 -11.45
N SER A 96 -11.72 -5.39 -11.42
CA SER A 96 -12.66 -5.44 -10.28
C SER A 96 -13.23 -6.85 -10.01
N ASN A 97 -13.08 -7.79 -10.95
CA ASN A 97 -13.46 -9.19 -10.78
C ASN A 97 -12.31 -10.11 -10.33
N THR A 98 -11.11 -9.57 -10.16
CA THR A 98 -9.96 -10.33 -9.65
C THR A 98 -10.11 -10.48 -8.13
N PRO A 99 -10.10 -11.70 -7.60
CA PRO A 99 -10.17 -11.93 -6.15
C PRO A 99 -9.07 -11.20 -5.38
N ILE A 100 -9.39 -10.70 -4.20
CA ILE A 100 -8.44 -10.02 -3.31
C ILE A 100 -7.26 -10.95 -2.98
N GLU A 101 -7.52 -12.25 -2.83
CA GLU A 101 -6.50 -13.28 -2.57
C GLU A 101 -5.44 -13.35 -3.67
N ASN A 102 -5.85 -13.22 -4.93
CA ASN A 102 -4.93 -13.26 -6.06
C ASN A 102 -4.01 -12.02 -6.08
N ILE A 103 -4.58 -10.85 -5.77
CA ILE A 103 -3.79 -9.60 -5.64
C ILE A 103 -2.80 -9.71 -4.48
N ALA A 104 -3.24 -10.29 -3.36
CA ALA A 104 -2.39 -10.51 -2.18
C ALA A 104 -1.22 -11.47 -2.48
N GLN A 105 -1.45 -12.50 -3.31
CA GLN A 105 -0.40 -13.40 -3.77
C GLN A 105 0.66 -12.66 -4.61
N GLU A 106 0.24 -11.81 -5.54
CA GLU A 106 1.15 -11.02 -6.36
C GLU A 106 1.97 -10.03 -5.50
N LEU A 107 1.32 -9.43 -4.50
CA LEU A 107 2.02 -8.55 -3.56
C LEU A 107 3.10 -9.33 -2.78
N ALA A 108 2.80 -10.56 -2.33
CA ALA A 108 3.78 -11.42 -1.67
C ALA A 108 4.97 -11.75 -2.60
N TYR A 109 4.71 -12.10 -3.86
CA TYR A 109 5.76 -12.37 -4.85
C TYR A 109 6.62 -11.14 -5.13
N SER A 110 6.02 -9.95 -5.17
CA SER A 110 6.77 -8.71 -5.37
C SER A 110 7.74 -8.44 -4.21
N ILE A 111 7.31 -8.69 -2.96
CA ILE A 111 8.13 -8.52 -1.76
C ILE A 111 9.23 -9.60 -1.68
N GLU A 112 8.93 -10.83 -2.04
CA GLU A 112 9.95 -11.89 -2.15
C GLU A 112 11.02 -11.52 -3.18
N ASN A 113 10.62 -11.00 -4.34
CA ASN A 113 11.54 -10.53 -5.37
C ASN A 113 12.37 -9.33 -4.91
N LEU A 114 11.78 -8.40 -4.14
CA LEU A 114 12.49 -7.30 -3.51
C LEU A 114 13.59 -7.82 -2.58
N ALA A 115 13.25 -8.77 -1.69
CA ALA A 115 14.21 -9.38 -0.77
C ALA A 115 15.33 -10.12 -1.52
N ASN A 116 15.00 -10.85 -2.58
CA ASN A 116 15.98 -11.52 -3.43
C ASN A 116 16.94 -10.53 -4.12
N THR A 117 16.45 -9.33 -4.45
CA THR A 117 17.24 -8.30 -5.14
C THR A 117 18.16 -7.53 -4.19
N TYR A 118 17.66 -7.18 -3.00
CA TYR A 118 18.36 -6.28 -2.08
C TYR A 118 18.94 -6.97 -0.84
N GLY A 119 18.54 -8.21 -0.55
CA GLY A 119 18.97 -8.96 0.64
C GLY A 119 18.17 -8.54 1.88
N ASN A 120 18.86 -8.15 2.95
CA ASN A 120 18.19 -7.70 4.17
C ASN A 120 17.43 -6.40 3.91
N VAL A 121 16.11 -6.48 3.91
CA VAL A 121 15.19 -5.37 3.66
C VAL A 121 14.41 -5.09 4.94
N ASN A 122 14.44 -3.86 5.43
CA ASN A 122 13.42 -3.34 6.33
C ASN A 122 12.25 -2.85 5.49
N LEU A 123 11.04 -3.25 5.85
CA LEU A 123 9.83 -2.95 5.09
C LEU A 123 8.75 -2.37 5.99
N ASP A 124 8.16 -1.29 5.52
CA ASP A 124 6.91 -0.74 6.03
C ASP A 124 5.84 -0.87 4.94
N ILE A 125 4.59 -1.10 5.34
CA ILE A 125 3.45 -1.16 4.42
C ILE A 125 2.39 -0.15 4.86
N ILE A 126 1.95 0.69 3.92
CA ILE A 126 0.84 1.61 4.11
C ILE A 126 -0.25 1.23 3.12
N ALA A 127 -1.41 0.86 3.64
CA ALA A 127 -2.48 0.30 2.85
C ALA A 127 -3.80 1.04 3.09
N HIS A 128 -4.43 1.52 2.02
CA HIS A 128 -5.70 2.24 2.10
C HIS A 128 -6.87 1.36 1.66
N SER A 129 -7.98 1.43 2.40
CA SER A 129 -9.26 0.80 2.01
C SER A 129 -9.10 -0.70 1.73
N MET A 130 -9.53 -1.19 0.56
CA MET A 130 -9.35 -2.58 0.11
C MET A 130 -7.88 -3.02 0.15
N GLY A 131 -6.93 -2.11 -0.06
CA GLY A 131 -5.50 -2.42 0.04
C GLY A 131 -5.09 -2.98 1.40
N GLY A 132 -5.79 -2.60 2.47
CA GLY A 132 -5.59 -3.19 3.80
C GLY A 132 -6.04 -4.64 3.86
N LEU A 133 -7.13 -5.00 3.17
CA LEU A 133 -7.58 -6.39 3.07
C LEU A 133 -6.59 -7.25 2.26
N VAL A 134 -6.08 -6.71 1.15
CA VAL A 134 -5.00 -7.32 0.36
C VAL A 134 -3.77 -7.60 1.24
N THR A 135 -3.34 -6.57 1.99
CA THR A 135 -2.17 -6.67 2.88
C THR A 135 -2.40 -7.68 4.01
N ALA A 136 -3.54 -7.63 4.68
CA ALA A 136 -3.83 -8.55 5.78
C ALA A 136 -3.91 -10.00 5.29
N TYR A 137 -4.60 -10.26 4.17
CA TYR A 137 -4.66 -11.60 3.60
C TYR A 137 -3.27 -12.12 3.21
N MET A 138 -2.43 -11.26 2.63
CA MET A 138 -1.04 -11.59 2.34
C MET A 138 -0.30 -12.01 3.61
N LEU A 139 -0.38 -11.22 4.69
CA LEU A 139 0.33 -11.51 5.93
C LEU A 139 -0.20 -12.75 6.67
N GLU A 140 -1.46 -13.10 6.49
CA GLU A 140 -2.02 -14.35 7.05
C GLU A 140 -1.49 -15.61 6.36
N ASN A 141 -1.25 -15.53 5.05
CA ASN A 141 -1.02 -16.71 4.22
C ASN A 141 0.44 -16.86 3.75
N TYR A 142 1.25 -15.81 3.86
CA TYR A 142 2.65 -15.81 3.40
C TYR A 142 3.59 -15.32 4.50
N VAL A 143 4.72 -16.01 4.67
CA VAL A 143 5.83 -15.55 5.51
C VAL A 143 6.83 -14.82 4.62
N LEU A 144 6.90 -13.51 4.75
CA LEU A 144 7.74 -12.67 3.90
C LEU A 144 9.21 -12.73 4.35
N PRO A 145 10.17 -12.81 3.42
CA PRO A 145 11.60 -12.86 3.73
C PRO A 145 12.20 -11.47 3.96
N VAL A 146 11.51 -10.62 4.73
CA VAL A 146 11.88 -9.23 5.04
C VAL A 146 11.72 -8.98 6.54
N ASN A 147 12.37 -7.93 7.06
CA ASN A 147 12.06 -7.40 8.37
C ASN A 147 10.89 -6.42 8.24
N LEU A 148 9.67 -6.89 8.48
CA LEU A 148 8.47 -6.04 8.46
C LEU A 148 8.41 -5.25 9.77
N GLU A 149 8.55 -3.92 9.69
CA GLU A 149 8.60 -3.04 10.86
C GLU A 149 7.23 -2.49 11.22
N ASN A 150 6.54 -1.85 10.26
CA ASN A 150 5.24 -1.26 10.48
C ASN A 150 4.24 -1.62 9.38
N VAL A 151 2.97 -1.77 9.77
CA VAL A 151 1.84 -1.88 8.84
C VAL A 151 0.79 -0.86 9.26
N ILE A 152 0.49 0.09 8.37
CA ILE A 152 -0.51 1.13 8.59
C ILE A 152 -1.72 0.84 7.71
N TYR A 153 -2.86 0.55 8.33
CA TYR A 153 -4.14 0.39 7.65
C TYR A 153 -4.92 1.70 7.72
N ILE A 154 -5.17 2.32 6.58
CA ILE A 154 -5.98 3.54 6.48
C ILE A 154 -7.37 3.17 6.00
N ALA A 155 -8.37 3.33 6.86
CA ALA A 155 -9.78 3.12 6.54
C ALA A 155 -10.09 1.79 5.84
N SER A 156 -9.52 0.69 6.33
CA SER A 156 -9.69 -0.63 5.72
C SER A 156 -10.92 -1.35 6.27
N PRO A 157 -11.82 -1.89 5.41
CA PRO A 157 -13.11 -2.41 5.84
C PRO A 157 -13.04 -3.87 6.33
N PHE A 158 -12.35 -4.15 7.44
CA PHE A 158 -12.15 -5.50 7.98
C PHE A 158 -13.43 -6.22 8.42
N ASN A 159 -14.52 -5.48 8.69
CA ASN A 159 -15.85 -6.05 8.91
C ASN A 159 -16.86 -5.64 7.84
N GLY A 160 -16.34 -5.28 6.67
CA GLY A 160 -17.10 -4.85 5.51
C GLY A 160 -17.47 -3.37 5.52
N SER A 161 -17.96 -2.94 4.37
CA SER A 161 -18.44 -1.58 4.13
C SER A 161 -19.94 -1.62 3.83
N PRO A 162 -20.77 -0.94 4.63
CA PRO A 162 -22.18 -0.74 4.29
C PRO A 162 -22.37 -0.03 2.95
N PHE A 163 -21.40 0.78 2.52
CA PHE A 163 -21.45 1.46 1.21
C PHE A 163 -21.47 0.45 0.05
N ALA A 164 -20.73 -0.66 0.15
CA ALA A 164 -20.82 -1.76 -0.81
C ALA A 164 -22.25 -2.34 -0.89
N ASN A 165 -22.92 -2.52 0.25
CA ASN A 165 -24.31 -2.96 0.32
C ASN A 165 -25.26 -1.94 -0.32
N ILE A 166 -25.05 -0.63 -0.09
CA ILE A 166 -25.92 0.44 -0.61
C ILE A 166 -25.79 0.55 -2.12
N ALA A 167 -24.59 0.54 -2.66
CA ALA A 167 -24.34 0.58 -4.09
C ALA A 167 -25.07 -0.57 -4.81
N SER A 168 -24.97 -1.77 -4.27
CA SER A 168 -25.70 -2.96 -4.75
C SER A 168 -27.23 -2.82 -4.63
N TYR A 169 -27.73 -2.32 -3.51
CA TYR A 169 -29.17 -2.19 -3.23
C TYR A 169 -29.85 -1.10 -4.06
N LEU A 170 -29.16 0.00 -4.31
CA LEU A 170 -29.68 1.13 -5.11
C LEU A 170 -29.52 0.93 -6.62
N GLY A 171 -28.92 -0.18 -7.06
CA GLY A 171 -28.62 -0.41 -8.47
C GLY A 171 -27.68 0.65 -9.04
N LEU A 172 -26.86 1.27 -8.19
CA LEU A 172 -25.81 2.16 -8.62
C LEU A 172 -24.69 1.27 -9.16
N ASP A 173 -24.58 1.18 -10.49
CA ASP A 173 -23.47 0.50 -11.18
C ASP A 173 -22.09 1.19 -10.90
N ILE A 174 -21.97 1.87 -9.76
CA ILE A 174 -20.78 2.63 -9.36
C ILE A 174 -19.72 1.69 -8.79
N MET A 175 -20.15 0.63 -8.08
CA MET A 175 -19.25 -0.39 -7.55
C MET A 175 -19.71 -1.75 -8.05
N VAL A 176 -18.94 -2.36 -8.93
CA VAL A 176 -19.22 -3.66 -9.53
C VAL A 176 -18.01 -4.55 -9.47
N GLY A 177 -18.23 -5.86 -9.40
CA GLY A 177 -17.21 -6.88 -9.48
C GLY A 177 -17.05 -7.68 -8.19
N TYR A 178 -16.33 -8.77 -8.31
CA TYR A 178 -16.14 -9.76 -7.25
C TYR A 178 -15.52 -9.18 -5.97
N GLN A 179 -14.62 -8.19 -6.10
CA GLN A 179 -14.01 -7.50 -4.96
C GLN A 179 -15.05 -6.80 -4.08
N VAL A 180 -16.13 -6.27 -4.66
CA VAL A 180 -17.21 -5.65 -3.88
C VAL A 180 -17.93 -6.70 -3.05
N ASP A 181 -18.20 -7.88 -3.63
CA ASP A 181 -18.82 -9.00 -2.91
C ASP A 181 -17.95 -9.46 -1.74
N GLU A 182 -16.63 -9.47 -1.90
CA GLU A 182 -15.68 -9.79 -0.84
C GLU A 182 -15.69 -8.75 0.29
N MET A 183 -15.92 -7.48 -0.01
CA MET A 183 -16.01 -6.39 0.97
C MET A 183 -17.39 -6.26 1.63
N LEU A 184 -18.39 -7.07 1.25
CA LEU A 184 -19.70 -7.08 1.95
C LEU A 184 -19.56 -7.60 3.38
N SER A 185 -20.23 -6.95 4.32
CA SER A 185 -20.30 -7.44 5.72
C SER A 185 -20.84 -8.87 5.75
N GLY A 186 -20.11 -9.76 6.41
CA GLY A 186 -20.45 -11.18 6.51
C GLY A 186 -20.09 -12.02 5.28
N SER A 187 -19.32 -11.48 4.33
CA SER A 187 -18.76 -12.27 3.25
C SER A 187 -17.89 -13.41 3.79
N SER A 188 -17.76 -14.48 3.01
CA SER A 188 -16.87 -15.60 3.35
C SER A 188 -15.40 -15.15 3.43
N PHE A 189 -14.98 -14.24 2.55
CA PHE A 189 -13.65 -13.65 2.56
C PHE A 189 -13.35 -12.98 3.90
N LEU A 190 -14.16 -12.00 4.32
CA LEU A 190 -13.94 -11.28 5.59
C LEU A 190 -14.06 -12.19 6.81
N SER A 191 -14.99 -13.16 6.79
CA SER A 191 -15.13 -14.13 7.87
C SER A 191 -13.88 -15.00 8.01
N ASN A 192 -13.27 -15.43 6.91
CA ASN A 192 -12.03 -16.18 6.93
C ASN A 192 -10.86 -15.32 7.41
N LEU A 193 -10.75 -14.08 6.93
CA LEU A 193 -9.72 -13.13 7.34
C LEU A 193 -9.76 -12.89 8.86
N GLN A 194 -10.95 -12.66 9.42
CA GLN A 194 -11.13 -12.47 10.87
C GLN A 194 -10.80 -13.72 11.69
N ASN A 195 -11.11 -14.90 11.18
CA ASN A 195 -10.81 -16.15 11.88
C ASN A 195 -9.32 -16.51 11.89
N ASN A 196 -8.56 -16.00 10.94
CA ASN A 196 -7.16 -16.36 10.72
C ASN A 196 -6.17 -15.27 11.18
N TYR A 197 -6.62 -14.11 11.66
CA TYR A 197 -5.72 -13.01 12.06
C TYR A 197 -4.63 -13.42 13.07
N GLN A 198 -4.83 -14.52 13.81
CA GLN A 198 -3.83 -15.07 14.71
C GLN A 198 -2.56 -15.50 13.98
N ASN A 199 -2.64 -15.85 12.68
CA ASN A 199 -1.47 -16.15 11.87
C ASN A 199 -0.58 -14.91 11.69
N ILE A 200 -1.18 -13.72 11.55
CA ILE A 200 -0.43 -12.45 11.49
C ILE A 200 0.38 -12.27 12.77
N ILE A 201 -0.26 -12.42 13.93
CA ILE A 201 0.42 -12.27 15.24
C ILE A 201 1.55 -13.29 15.39
N ASN A 202 1.30 -14.54 14.99
CA ASN A 202 2.30 -15.60 15.11
C ASN A 202 3.52 -15.39 14.20
N ASN A 203 3.30 -14.88 12.99
CA ASN A 203 4.35 -14.70 11.98
C ASN A 203 5.06 -13.36 12.11
N TYR A 204 4.37 -12.32 12.62
CA TYR A 204 4.82 -10.93 12.61
C TYR A 204 4.70 -10.25 13.98
N GLY A 205 4.93 -11.00 15.06
CA GLY A 205 4.77 -10.50 16.45
C GLY A 205 5.73 -9.38 16.87
N SER A 206 6.74 -9.03 16.05
CA SER A 206 7.61 -7.87 16.24
C SER A 206 7.20 -6.66 15.40
N THR A 207 6.24 -6.82 14.49
CA THR A 207 5.73 -5.76 13.64
C THR A 207 4.72 -4.91 14.40
N THR A 208 4.76 -3.60 14.22
CA THR A 208 3.77 -2.68 14.77
C THR A 208 2.61 -2.51 13.78
N PHE A 209 1.39 -2.80 14.22
CA PHE A 209 0.17 -2.64 13.44
C PHE A 209 -0.59 -1.40 13.88
N ILE A 210 -0.95 -0.54 12.93
CA ILE A 210 -1.55 0.76 13.19
C ILE A 210 -2.80 0.93 12.33
N VAL A 211 -3.89 1.37 12.93
CA VAL A 211 -5.13 1.71 12.21
C VAL A 211 -5.33 3.22 12.21
N TYR A 212 -5.60 3.77 11.04
CA TYR A 212 -6.04 5.15 10.83
C TYR A 212 -7.48 5.15 10.36
N GLN A 213 -8.35 5.94 11.02
CA GLN A 213 -9.76 6.01 10.69
C GLN A 213 -10.29 7.45 10.76
N GLY A 214 -10.88 7.90 9.66
CA GLY A 214 -11.66 9.14 9.62
C GLY A 214 -12.98 8.98 10.37
N THR A 215 -13.36 10.02 11.07
CA THR A 215 -14.60 10.03 11.86
C THR A 215 -15.43 11.27 11.56
N TYR A 216 -15.39 11.75 10.31
CA TYR A 216 -16.15 12.93 9.87
C TYR A 216 -17.67 12.75 10.07
N ASP A 217 -18.17 11.51 9.95
CA ASP A 217 -19.56 11.12 10.16
C ASP A 217 -20.56 11.96 9.34
N PRO A 218 -20.53 11.86 8.01
CA PRO A 218 -21.42 12.62 7.15
C PRO A 218 -22.89 12.32 7.47
N TRP A 219 -23.79 13.30 7.28
CA TRP A 219 -25.20 13.21 7.67
C TRP A 219 -25.92 11.97 7.17
N TRP A 220 -25.54 11.41 6.00
CA TRP A 220 -26.09 10.14 5.52
C TRP A 220 -25.51 8.93 6.24
N GLY A 221 -24.37 9.08 6.90
CA GLY A 221 -23.73 8.03 7.67
C GLY A 221 -24.64 7.48 8.75
N TYR A 222 -25.40 8.32 9.44
CA TYR A 222 -26.40 7.88 10.45
C TYR A 222 -27.46 6.91 9.93
N LEU A 223 -27.68 6.85 8.62
CA LEU A 223 -28.65 5.94 8.01
C LEU A 223 -28.08 4.52 7.84
N PHE A 224 -26.76 4.37 7.79
CA PHE A 224 -26.09 3.15 7.35
C PHE A 224 -25.04 2.63 8.33
N PHE A 225 -24.52 3.48 9.20
CA PHE A 225 -23.48 3.13 10.17
C PHE A 225 -24.01 3.27 11.60
N ASN A 226 -23.57 2.34 12.46
CA ASN A 226 -23.89 2.37 13.88
C ASN A 226 -22.76 2.96 14.75
N SER A 227 -21.77 3.58 14.13
CA SER A 227 -20.60 4.20 14.76
C SER A 227 -20.01 5.26 13.85
N ASP A 228 -19.12 6.08 14.41
CA ASP A 228 -18.34 7.06 13.65
C ASP A 228 -17.74 6.43 12.39
N ASN A 229 -17.71 7.19 11.30
CA ASN A 229 -17.33 6.69 9.99
C ASN A 229 -16.76 7.81 9.11
N ASP A 230 -16.09 7.42 8.02
CA ASP A 230 -15.54 8.32 7.01
C ASP A 230 -16.44 8.42 5.74
N GLY A 231 -17.68 7.96 5.83
CA GLY A 231 -18.65 7.90 4.74
C GLY A 231 -18.64 6.57 3.96
N VAL A 232 -17.65 5.72 4.14
CA VAL A 232 -17.52 4.40 3.48
C VAL A 232 -17.24 3.28 4.48
N VAL A 233 -16.36 3.53 5.44
CA VAL A 233 -15.93 2.55 6.45
C VAL A 233 -16.21 3.12 7.84
N SER A 234 -16.81 2.32 8.72
CA SER A 234 -16.97 2.68 10.13
C SER A 234 -15.74 2.34 10.94
N ILE A 235 -15.56 3.04 12.07
CA ILE A 235 -14.48 2.74 13.01
C ILE A 235 -14.58 1.29 13.51
N ASN A 236 -15.80 0.77 13.74
CA ASN A 236 -16.00 -0.62 14.14
C ASN A 236 -15.52 -1.60 13.07
N SER A 237 -15.67 -1.26 11.78
CA SER A 237 -15.18 -2.09 10.69
C SER A 237 -13.65 -2.01 10.58
N ALA A 238 -13.09 -0.81 10.62
CA ALA A 238 -11.65 -0.60 10.51
C ALA A 238 -10.86 -1.27 11.66
N THR A 239 -11.44 -1.35 12.85
CA THR A 239 -10.82 -1.96 14.04
C THR A 239 -11.12 -3.45 14.22
N SER A 240 -11.81 -4.09 13.25
CA SER A 240 -12.09 -5.53 13.28
C SER A 240 -10.92 -6.37 12.78
N THR A 241 -9.69 -6.01 13.15
CA THR A 241 -8.42 -6.70 12.87
C THR A 241 -7.50 -6.58 14.08
N TYR A 242 -6.32 -7.22 14.02
CA TYR A 242 -5.27 -6.96 15.01
C TYR A 242 -4.61 -5.59 14.76
N TYR A 243 -4.45 -4.81 15.82
CA TYR A 243 -3.69 -3.55 15.79
C TYR A 243 -3.14 -3.22 17.18
N ASP A 244 -2.02 -2.50 17.22
CA ASP A 244 -1.39 -1.99 18.44
C ASP A 244 -1.87 -0.56 18.75
N TYR A 245 -2.05 0.25 17.71
CA TYR A 245 -2.45 1.66 17.83
C TYR A 245 -3.59 2.02 16.88
N LEU A 246 -4.49 2.87 17.38
CA LEU A 246 -5.57 3.49 16.63
C LEU A 246 -5.42 5.01 16.66
N TYR A 247 -5.40 5.63 15.47
CA TYR A 247 -5.48 7.08 15.33
C TYR A 247 -6.76 7.47 14.59
N THR A 248 -7.47 8.46 15.12
CA THR A 248 -8.71 8.96 14.51
C THR A 248 -8.51 10.37 13.97
N PHE A 249 -9.11 10.64 12.82
CA PHE A 249 -9.02 11.91 12.10
C PHE A 249 -10.45 12.48 11.94
N PRO A 250 -10.87 13.46 12.79
CA PRO A 250 -12.27 13.86 12.87
C PRO A 250 -12.84 14.53 11.63
N ASN A 251 -11.98 15.07 10.77
CA ASN A 251 -12.40 15.74 9.54
C ASN A 251 -12.23 14.89 8.28
N ASP A 252 -11.73 13.65 8.43
CA ASP A 252 -11.36 12.87 7.27
C ASP A 252 -12.51 12.01 6.75
N VAL A 253 -12.65 12.08 5.42
CA VAL A 253 -13.52 11.25 4.59
C VAL A 253 -12.70 10.28 3.75
N HIS A 254 -13.34 9.19 3.33
CA HIS A 254 -12.69 8.04 2.72
C HIS A 254 -11.91 8.37 1.45
N THR A 255 -12.47 9.21 0.61
CA THR A 255 -11.88 9.57 -0.70
C THR A 255 -12.23 11.00 -1.09
N GLN A 256 -11.43 11.56 -1.99
CA GLN A 256 -11.55 12.91 -2.48
C GLN A 256 -12.89 13.25 -3.14
N TRP A 257 -13.54 12.30 -3.82
CA TRP A 257 -14.86 12.57 -4.42
C TRP A 257 -15.97 12.77 -3.38
N LEU A 258 -15.80 12.26 -2.15
CA LEU A 258 -16.73 12.48 -1.04
C LEU A 258 -16.67 13.91 -0.52
N ASP A 259 -15.54 14.59 -0.65
CA ASP A 259 -15.39 16.00 -0.24
C ASP A 259 -16.43 16.90 -0.90
N GLN A 260 -16.79 16.58 -2.14
CA GLN A 260 -17.79 17.33 -2.90
C GLN A 260 -19.21 17.25 -2.30
N PHE A 261 -19.46 16.22 -1.49
CA PHE A 261 -20.76 15.99 -0.84
C PHE A 261 -20.73 16.32 0.66
N THR A 262 -19.59 16.77 1.18
CA THR A 262 -19.41 17.13 2.59
C THR A 262 -19.05 18.61 2.69
N ALA A 263 -19.57 19.29 3.70
CA ALA A 263 -19.30 20.73 3.86
C ALA A 263 -17.89 21.03 4.37
N TYR A 264 -17.23 20.07 5.05
CA TYR A 264 -15.95 20.26 5.76
C TYR A 264 -15.07 18.99 5.75
N GLY A 265 -15.46 17.94 5.06
CA GLY A 265 -14.66 16.72 4.96
C GLY A 265 -13.39 16.95 4.15
N ILE A 266 -12.29 16.35 4.58
CA ILE A 266 -11.00 16.36 3.89
C ILE A 266 -10.63 14.90 3.63
N SER A 267 -10.14 14.58 2.43
CA SER A 267 -9.64 13.24 2.16
C SER A 267 -8.33 12.97 2.90
N TYR A 268 -8.08 11.74 3.33
CA TYR A 268 -6.78 11.33 3.92
C TYR A 268 -5.56 11.77 3.09
N PHE A 269 -5.72 11.86 1.77
CA PHE A 269 -4.66 12.27 0.85
C PHE A 269 -4.47 13.78 0.76
N GLU A 270 -5.36 14.56 1.36
CA GLU A 270 -5.33 16.02 1.42
C GLU A 270 -5.04 16.55 2.83
N ASP A 271 -5.14 15.70 3.86
CA ASP A 271 -4.86 16.09 5.24
C ASP A 271 -3.36 15.93 5.57
N GLN A 272 -2.70 17.06 5.79
CA GLN A 272 -1.30 17.08 6.22
C GLN A 272 -1.09 16.38 7.57
N SER A 273 -2.09 16.32 8.44
CA SER A 273 -1.97 15.64 9.74
C SER A 273 -1.83 14.13 9.58
N VAL A 274 -2.49 13.54 8.57
CA VAL A 274 -2.34 12.13 8.21
C VAL A 274 -0.93 11.85 7.71
N ALA A 275 -0.42 12.66 6.77
CA ALA A 275 0.93 12.51 6.25
C ALA A 275 1.98 12.64 7.37
N ASN A 276 1.83 13.63 8.23
CA ASN A 276 2.70 13.84 9.38
C ASN A 276 2.68 12.63 10.34
N GLN A 277 1.49 12.09 10.63
CA GLN A 277 1.37 10.95 11.53
C GLN A 277 1.99 9.67 10.92
N ILE A 278 1.87 9.50 9.60
CA ILE A 278 2.56 8.41 8.88
C ILE A 278 4.07 8.52 9.10
N ILE A 279 4.68 9.65 8.78
CA ILE A 279 6.13 9.86 8.91
C ILE A 279 6.59 9.65 10.36
N TYR A 280 5.83 10.17 11.33
CA TYR A 280 6.13 9.97 12.75
C TYR A 280 6.14 8.49 13.14
N ASN A 281 5.14 7.72 12.72
CA ASN A 281 5.01 6.30 13.06
C ASN A 281 6.08 5.43 12.38
N LEU A 282 6.62 5.86 11.25
CA LEU A 282 7.74 5.19 10.59
C LEU A 282 9.12 5.59 11.18
N GLY A 283 9.15 6.39 12.26
CA GLY A 283 10.39 6.83 12.91
C GLY A 283 11.07 8.02 12.24
N GLY A 284 10.39 8.72 11.34
CA GLY A 284 10.86 9.97 10.74
C GLY A 284 10.92 11.10 11.77
N ASN A 285 11.93 11.96 11.66
CA ASN A 285 12.01 13.19 12.43
C ASN A 285 11.38 14.32 11.61
N TYR A 286 10.57 15.17 12.26
CA TYR A 286 10.06 16.43 11.69
C TYR A 286 11.14 17.50 11.67
#